data_ec718fe8303759c434f9f92bcddbe0cb
#
_entry.id   ec718fe8303759c434f9f92bcddbe0cb
#
_cell.length_a   1.000
_cell.length_b   1.000
_cell.length_c   1.000
_cell.angle_alpha   90.00
_cell.angle_beta   90.00
_cell.angle_gamma   90.00
#
_symmetry.space_group_name_H-M   'P 1'
#
loop_
_entity.id
_entity.type
_entity.pdbx_description
1 polymer ?
#
loop_
_entity_poly.entity_id
_entity_poly.type
_entity_poly.pdbx_seq_one_letter_code
_entity_poly.pdbx_strand_id
1 'polypeptide(L)'
;MPRPVTLFTGQWADLPLAQLAPLAKSMGYDGLELACWGDHFNVQEALSSPQYVKDKHALLAQHGLQCFAIGNHLVGQAVCDLIDERHQSILPPHVWGDGEPEGVRQRAASELANTAHAAAKFGVKTVSYTHLTLPTILLV
;
A
#
# COMPACT_ATOMS: atom_id res chain seq x y z
N MET A 1 -19.99 4.63 -19.10
CA MET A 1 -19.97 5.00 -17.67
C MET A 1 -18.74 5.87 -17.42
N PRO A 2 -18.82 6.93 -16.63
CA PRO A 2 -17.63 7.69 -16.26
C PRO A 2 -16.66 6.78 -15.51
N ARG A 3 -15.35 7.02 -15.66
CA ARG A 3 -14.32 6.30 -14.92
C ARG A 3 -14.30 6.81 -13.47
N PRO A 4 -14.15 5.94 -12.46
CA PRO A 4 -14.05 6.38 -11.08
C PRO A 4 -12.76 7.19 -10.89
N VAL A 5 -12.87 8.24 -10.08
CA VAL A 5 -11.72 9.06 -9.65
C VAL A 5 -11.33 8.62 -8.24
N THR A 6 -10.07 8.26 -8.06
CA THR A 6 -9.55 7.74 -6.79
C THR A 6 -8.51 8.65 -6.17
N LEU A 7 -8.50 8.72 -4.85
CA LEU A 7 -7.45 9.38 -4.07
C LEU A 7 -6.45 8.33 -3.57
N PHE A 8 -5.16 8.54 -3.82
CA PHE A 8 -4.11 7.79 -3.13
C PHE A 8 -3.95 8.33 -1.70
N THR A 9 -4.05 7.45 -0.70
CA THR A 9 -4.11 7.86 0.70
C THR A 9 -2.76 8.09 1.37
N GLY A 10 -1.66 7.80 0.68
CA GLY A 10 -0.31 7.85 1.26
C GLY A 10 0.15 9.22 1.74
N GLN A 11 -0.32 10.31 1.12
CA GLN A 11 -0.02 11.67 1.55
C GLN A 11 -0.80 12.08 2.82
N TRP A 12 -1.76 11.28 3.23
CA TRP A 12 -2.67 11.53 4.35
C TRP A 12 -2.50 10.52 5.48
N ALA A 13 -1.32 9.86 5.53
CA ALA A 13 -1.07 8.76 6.48
C ALA A 13 -0.96 9.20 7.94
N ASP A 14 -0.89 10.50 8.19
CA ASP A 14 -1.00 11.16 9.49
C ASP A 14 -2.45 11.21 10.01
N LEU A 15 -3.45 11.08 9.11
CA LEU A 15 -4.85 11.01 9.49
C LEU A 15 -5.31 9.54 9.55
N PRO A 16 -6.08 9.14 10.57
CA PRO A 16 -6.78 7.87 10.55
C PRO A 16 -7.70 7.75 9.33
N LEU A 17 -7.82 6.55 8.76
CA LEU A 17 -8.67 6.31 7.59
C LEU A 17 -10.13 6.73 7.84
N ALA A 18 -10.62 6.53 9.06
CA ALA A 18 -11.97 6.95 9.45
C ALA A 18 -12.20 8.47 9.38
N GLN A 19 -11.13 9.27 9.49
CA GLN A 19 -11.18 10.72 9.34
C GLN A 19 -10.97 11.13 7.87
N LEU A 20 -10.10 10.42 7.16
CA LEU A 20 -9.83 10.71 5.75
C LEU A 20 -11.02 10.36 4.84
N ALA A 21 -11.73 9.28 5.10
CA ALA A 21 -12.81 8.80 4.23
C ALA A 21 -13.91 9.87 3.99
N PRO A 22 -14.49 10.51 5.02
CA PRO A 22 -15.47 11.58 4.79
C PRO A 22 -14.88 12.79 4.05
N LEU A 23 -13.60 13.13 4.29
CA LEU A 23 -12.93 14.22 3.56
C LEU A 23 -12.76 13.87 2.08
N ALA A 24 -12.28 12.69 1.76
CA ALA A 24 -12.14 12.23 0.38
C ALA A 24 -13.50 12.26 -0.35
N LYS A 25 -14.56 11.83 0.31
CA LYS A 25 -15.91 11.91 -0.25
C LYS A 25 -16.36 13.35 -0.50
N SER A 26 -16.10 14.25 0.45
CA SER A 26 -16.45 15.68 0.28
C SER A 26 -15.71 16.36 -0.85
N MET A 27 -14.50 15.87 -1.18
CA MET A 27 -13.69 16.32 -2.32
C MET A 27 -14.19 15.75 -3.66
N GLY A 28 -15.17 14.84 -3.65
CA GLY A 28 -15.78 14.29 -4.86
C GLY A 28 -15.14 13.00 -5.40
N TYR A 29 -14.29 12.34 -4.61
CA TYR A 29 -13.71 11.05 -5.01
C TYR A 29 -14.76 9.93 -4.95
N ASP A 30 -14.62 8.98 -5.89
CA ASP A 30 -15.44 7.77 -5.96
C ASP A 30 -14.85 6.63 -5.12
N GLY A 31 -13.55 6.71 -4.85
CA GLY A 31 -12.87 5.70 -4.06
C GLY A 31 -11.44 6.04 -3.71
N LEU A 32 -10.76 5.05 -3.13
CA LEU A 32 -9.42 5.20 -2.61
C LEU A 32 -8.48 4.15 -3.20
N GLU A 33 -7.21 4.53 -3.31
CA GLU A 33 -6.07 3.63 -3.33
C GLU A 33 -5.46 3.68 -1.93
N LEU A 34 -5.55 2.56 -1.19
CA LEU A 34 -5.11 2.50 0.21
C LEU A 34 -3.61 2.26 0.31
N ALA A 35 -2.93 3.13 1.05
CA ALA A 35 -1.51 2.99 1.35
C ALA A 35 -1.26 1.91 2.41
N CYS A 36 -0.19 1.11 2.24
CA CYS A 36 0.22 0.09 3.21
C CYS A 36 1.01 0.67 4.39
N TRP A 37 0.70 1.89 4.81
CA TRP A 37 1.27 2.54 6.00
C TRP A 37 0.24 3.46 6.67
N GLY A 38 0.59 3.97 7.84
CA GLY A 38 -0.42 4.56 8.72
C GLY A 38 -1.40 3.51 9.20
N ASP A 39 -2.67 3.89 9.40
CA ASP A 39 -3.74 2.94 9.71
C ASP A 39 -4.57 2.54 8.47
N HIS A 40 -4.11 2.89 7.26
CA HIS A 40 -4.93 2.78 6.06
C HIS A 40 -5.08 1.34 5.60
N PHE A 41 -3.99 0.61 5.43
CA PHE A 41 -4.05 -0.81 5.08
C PHE A 41 -2.90 -1.60 5.70
N ASN A 42 -3.21 -2.61 6.47
CA ASN A 42 -2.24 -3.52 7.06
C ASN A 42 -2.26 -4.85 6.31
N VAL A 43 -1.15 -5.16 5.65
CA VAL A 43 -1.00 -6.36 4.81
C VAL A 43 -1.18 -7.64 5.64
N GLN A 44 -0.54 -7.72 6.81
CA GLN A 44 -0.54 -8.91 7.65
C GLN A 44 -1.93 -9.16 8.27
N GLU A 45 -2.62 -8.10 8.68
CA GLU A 45 -4.00 -8.23 9.18
C GLU A 45 -4.97 -8.62 8.06
N ALA A 46 -4.82 -8.06 6.86
CA ALA A 46 -5.66 -8.44 5.73
C ALA A 46 -5.46 -9.92 5.32
N LEU A 47 -4.26 -10.46 5.52
CA LEU A 47 -3.97 -11.87 5.27
C LEU A 47 -4.55 -12.80 6.34
N SER A 48 -4.53 -12.40 7.61
CA SER A 48 -4.85 -13.27 8.74
C SER A 48 -6.27 -13.08 9.30
N SER A 49 -6.88 -11.91 9.12
CA SER A 49 -8.16 -11.55 9.73
C SER A 49 -9.24 -11.21 8.70
N PRO A 50 -10.20 -12.12 8.44
CA PRO A 50 -11.37 -11.77 7.64
C PRO A 50 -12.21 -10.64 8.24
N GLN A 51 -12.16 -10.45 9.56
CA GLN A 51 -12.87 -9.35 10.21
C GLN A 51 -12.28 -8.00 9.86
N TYR A 52 -10.94 -7.88 9.85
CA TYR A 52 -10.25 -6.67 9.40
C TYR A 52 -10.71 -6.22 8.00
N VAL A 53 -10.78 -7.17 7.07
CA VAL A 53 -11.24 -6.91 5.69
C VAL A 53 -12.69 -6.38 5.70
N LYS A 54 -13.58 -7.01 6.47
CA LYS A 54 -14.98 -6.58 6.58
C LYS A 54 -15.10 -5.18 7.18
N ASP A 55 -14.35 -4.89 8.23
CA ASP A 55 -14.40 -3.60 8.92
C ASP A 55 -13.91 -2.46 8.02
N LYS A 56 -12.83 -2.69 7.26
CA LYS A 56 -12.34 -1.70 6.29
C LYS A 56 -13.35 -1.45 5.16
N HIS A 57 -13.98 -2.51 4.62
CA HIS A 57 -15.05 -2.36 3.62
C HIS A 57 -16.25 -1.61 4.19
N ALA A 58 -16.67 -1.93 5.40
CA ALA A 58 -17.80 -1.26 6.06
C ALA A 58 -17.52 0.24 6.24
N LEU A 59 -16.30 0.59 6.68
CA LEU A 59 -15.87 1.97 6.83
C LEU A 59 -15.96 2.74 5.51
N LEU A 60 -15.43 2.18 4.42
CA LEU A 60 -15.50 2.84 3.11
C LEU A 60 -16.93 2.98 2.61
N ALA A 61 -17.74 1.92 2.78
CA ALA A 61 -19.12 1.90 2.34
C ALA A 61 -19.99 2.94 3.08
N GLN A 62 -19.74 3.22 4.37
CA GLN A 62 -20.42 4.27 5.13
C GLN A 62 -20.31 5.65 4.47
N HIS A 63 -19.23 5.89 3.74
CA HIS A 63 -19.00 7.15 3.03
C HIS A 63 -19.22 7.04 1.52
N GLY A 64 -19.79 5.93 1.04
CA GLY A 64 -20.01 5.72 -0.40
C GLY A 64 -18.72 5.70 -1.22
N LEU A 65 -17.64 5.19 -0.62
CA LEU A 65 -16.34 5.00 -1.26
C LEU A 65 -16.07 3.52 -1.52
N GLN A 66 -15.23 3.24 -2.50
CA GLN A 66 -14.71 1.90 -2.80
C GLN A 66 -13.19 1.92 -2.76
N CYS A 67 -12.56 0.76 -2.54
CA CYS A 67 -11.13 0.60 -2.73
C CYS A 67 -10.87 0.05 -4.14
N PHE A 68 -10.06 0.76 -4.92
CA PHE A 68 -9.73 0.36 -6.29
C PHE A 68 -8.30 -0.16 -6.45
N ALA A 69 -7.40 0.22 -5.53
CA ALA A 69 -6.02 -0.24 -5.53
C ALA A 69 -5.44 -0.27 -4.12
N ILE A 70 -4.40 -1.06 -3.93
CA ILE A 70 -3.55 -1.07 -2.73
C ILE A 70 -2.16 -0.56 -3.14
N GLY A 71 -1.65 0.46 -2.44
CA GLY A 71 -0.34 1.06 -2.73
C GLY A 71 0.71 0.69 -1.68
N ASN A 72 1.77 -0.04 -2.08
CA ASN A 72 2.88 -0.38 -1.19
C ASN A 72 4.21 0.18 -1.72
N HIS A 73 4.26 1.50 -1.88
CA HIS A 73 5.39 2.20 -2.50
C HIS A 73 6.67 2.13 -1.68
N LEU A 74 6.57 2.22 -0.34
CA LEU A 74 7.73 2.22 0.55
C LEU A 74 8.48 0.88 0.52
N VAL A 75 7.73 -0.21 0.56
CA VAL A 75 8.31 -1.55 0.44
C VAL A 75 8.76 -1.83 -1.00
N GLY A 76 7.95 -1.42 -1.98
CA GLY A 76 8.23 -1.67 -3.39
C GLY A 76 9.57 -1.12 -3.87
N GLN A 77 9.92 0.09 -3.44
CA GLN A 77 11.22 0.67 -3.81
C GLN A 77 12.40 -0.11 -3.24
N ALA A 78 12.26 -0.68 -2.02
CA ALA A 78 13.34 -1.41 -1.37
C ALA A 78 13.71 -2.74 -2.07
N VAL A 79 12.88 -3.25 -2.98
CA VAL A 79 13.18 -4.48 -3.73
C VAL A 79 14.41 -4.30 -4.63
N CYS A 80 14.57 -3.13 -5.24
CA CYS A 80 15.64 -2.86 -6.20
C CYS A 80 16.58 -1.72 -5.80
N ASP A 81 16.35 -1.11 -4.63
CA ASP A 81 17.12 0.06 -4.20
C ASP A 81 18.49 -0.34 -3.60
N LEU A 82 19.40 0.62 -3.55
CA LEU A 82 20.62 0.52 -2.76
C LEU A 82 20.25 0.78 -1.30
N ILE A 83 20.08 -0.30 -0.54
CA ILE A 83 19.63 -0.22 0.85
C ILE A 83 20.69 0.44 1.72
N ASP A 84 20.25 1.44 2.46
CA ASP A 84 21.02 2.13 3.50
C ASP A 84 20.14 2.51 4.70
N GLU A 85 20.71 3.19 5.69
CA GLU A 85 20.04 3.58 6.95
C GLU A 85 18.75 4.40 6.77
N ARG A 86 18.58 5.11 5.65
CA ARG A 86 17.38 5.91 5.36
C ARG A 86 16.14 5.03 5.23
N HIS A 87 16.33 3.80 4.78
CA HIS A 87 15.25 2.84 4.60
C HIS A 87 14.66 2.37 5.94
N GLN A 88 15.43 2.42 7.03
CA GLN A 88 14.96 2.01 8.35
C GLN A 88 13.71 2.77 8.80
N SER A 89 13.63 4.05 8.48
CA SER A 89 12.51 4.90 8.90
C SER A 89 11.22 4.71 8.08
N ILE A 90 11.32 4.12 6.90
CA ILE A 90 10.20 3.99 5.96
C ILE A 90 9.70 2.55 5.81
N LEU A 91 10.52 1.57 6.18
CA LEU A 91 10.16 0.16 6.05
C LEU A 91 9.53 -0.38 7.34
N PRO A 92 8.54 -1.29 7.21
CA PRO A 92 8.06 -2.03 8.36
C PRO A 92 9.20 -2.79 9.07
N PRO A 93 9.16 -2.91 10.40
CA PRO A 93 10.24 -3.58 11.15
C PRO A 93 10.57 -4.99 10.67
N HIS A 94 9.56 -5.76 10.26
CA HIS A 94 9.75 -7.13 9.75
C HIS A 94 10.41 -7.17 8.36
N VAL A 95 10.33 -6.07 7.59
CA VAL A 95 11.03 -5.93 6.30
C VAL A 95 12.45 -5.43 6.52
N TRP A 96 12.63 -4.43 7.37
CA TRP A 96 13.94 -3.92 7.72
C TRP A 96 14.82 -4.99 8.39
N GLY A 97 14.28 -5.67 9.44
CA GLY A 97 14.99 -6.72 10.16
C GLY A 97 16.30 -6.22 10.77
N ASP A 98 17.40 -6.83 10.37
CA ASP A 98 18.77 -6.50 10.80
C ASP A 98 19.44 -5.38 9.96
N GLY A 99 18.76 -4.92 8.89
CA GLY A 99 19.28 -3.89 8.00
C GLY A 99 20.33 -4.38 6.99
N GLU A 100 20.63 -5.70 6.95
CA GLU A 100 21.53 -6.26 5.95
C GLU A 100 20.89 -6.09 4.56
N PRO A 101 21.57 -5.40 3.59
CA PRO A 101 20.94 -4.93 2.35
C PRO A 101 20.26 -6.02 1.52
N GLU A 102 20.90 -7.18 1.34
CA GLU A 102 20.29 -8.25 0.56
C GLU A 102 19.10 -8.87 1.30
N GLY A 103 19.21 -9.05 2.62
CA GLY A 103 18.12 -9.52 3.45
C GLY A 103 16.91 -8.58 3.42
N VAL A 104 17.13 -7.26 3.44
CA VAL A 104 16.06 -6.25 3.29
C VAL A 104 15.38 -6.40 1.93
N ARG A 105 16.13 -6.49 0.82
CA ARG A 105 15.55 -6.68 -0.53
C ARG A 105 14.70 -7.95 -0.61
N GLN A 106 15.19 -9.07 -0.07
CA GLN A 106 14.46 -10.34 -0.07
C GLN A 106 13.16 -10.26 0.76
N ARG A 107 13.21 -9.64 1.93
CA ARG A 107 12.04 -9.44 2.77
C ARG A 107 11.05 -8.47 2.12
N ALA A 108 11.52 -7.42 1.45
CA ALA A 108 10.69 -6.49 0.70
C ALA A 108 9.98 -7.18 -0.47
N ALA A 109 10.68 -8.02 -1.23
CA ALA A 109 10.08 -8.81 -2.31
C ALA A 109 9.00 -9.76 -1.78
N SER A 110 9.26 -10.42 -0.65
CA SER A 110 8.26 -11.27 0.02
C SER A 110 7.05 -10.49 0.48
N GLU A 111 7.24 -9.29 1.02
CA GLU A 111 6.14 -8.43 1.47
C GLU A 111 5.32 -7.86 0.30
N LEU A 112 5.93 -7.61 -0.87
CA LEU A 112 5.15 -7.29 -2.07
C LEU A 112 4.29 -8.46 -2.54
N ALA A 113 4.79 -9.68 -2.47
CA ALA A 113 3.99 -10.88 -2.76
C ALA A 113 2.81 -11.00 -1.76
N ASN A 114 3.07 -10.77 -0.47
CA ASN A 114 2.05 -10.72 0.57
C ASN A 114 1.01 -9.62 0.28
N THR A 115 1.46 -8.44 -0.19
CA THR A 115 0.57 -7.34 -0.56
C THR A 115 -0.38 -7.75 -1.69
N ALA A 116 0.12 -8.46 -2.70
CA ALA A 116 -0.72 -8.97 -3.79
C ALA A 116 -1.77 -9.99 -3.27
N HIS A 117 -1.38 -10.89 -2.38
CA HIS A 117 -2.32 -11.83 -1.74
C HIS A 117 -3.34 -11.12 -0.85
N ALA A 118 -2.92 -10.11 -0.08
CA ALA A 118 -3.81 -9.30 0.75
C ALA A 118 -4.80 -8.50 -0.10
N ALA A 119 -4.35 -7.90 -1.20
CA ALA A 119 -5.22 -7.21 -2.16
C ALA A 119 -6.26 -8.15 -2.76
N ALA A 120 -5.86 -9.36 -3.14
CA ALA A 120 -6.78 -10.37 -3.66
C ALA A 120 -7.85 -10.76 -2.61
N LYS A 121 -7.46 -10.97 -1.35
CA LYS A 121 -8.40 -11.22 -0.24
C LYS A 121 -9.32 -10.03 0.03
N PHE A 122 -8.82 -8.82 -0.16
CA PHE A 122 -9.60 -7.58 -0.06
C PHE A 122 -10.51 -7.35 -1.27
N GLY A 123 -10.44 -8.18 -2.30
CA GLY A 123 -11.24 -8.07 -3.53
C GLY A 123 -10.75 -7.01 -4.51
N VAL A 124 -9.51 -6.54 -4.38
CA VAL A 124 -8.88 -5.55 -5.24
C VAL A 124 -7.90 -6.22 -6.20
N LYS A 125 -7.93 -5.80 -7.47
CA LYS A 125 -7.12 -6.41 -8.54
C LYS A 125 -5.83 -5.66 -8.87
N THR A 126 -5.63 -4.48 -8.28
CA THR A 126 -4.51 -3.61 -8.59
C THR A 126 -3.66 -3.39 -7.34
N VAL A 127 -2.38 -3.68 -7.44
CA VAL A 127 -1.37 -3.25 -6.49
C VAL A 127 -0.44 -2.28 -7.21
N SER A 128 -0.25 -1.10 -6.62
CA SER A 128 0.70 -0.11 -7.10
C SER A 128 1.92 -0.07 -6.19
N TYR A 129 3.07 0.17 -6.78
CA TYR A 129 4.32 0.38 -6.05
C TYR A 129 5.27 1.25 -6.88
N THR A 130 6.15 1.97 -6.21
CA THR A 130 7.26 2.65 -6.88
C THR A 130 8.37 1.63 -7.06
N HIS A 131 8.75 1.38 -8.31
CA HIS A 131 9.99 0.70 -8.61
C HIS A 131 10.94 1.73 -9.22
N LEU A 132 12.24 1.58 -8.94
CA LEU A 132 13.23 2.25 -9.74
C LEU A 132 13.02 1.78 -11.18
N THR A 133 12.76 2.73 -12.07
CA THR A 133 13.00 2.46 -13.47
C THR A 133 14.46 2.03 -13.55
N LEU A 134 14.68 0.74 -13.77
CA LEU A 134 15.98 0.29 -14.19
C LEU A 134 16.38 1.22 -15.33
N PRO A 135 17.52 1.93 -15.25
CA PRO A 135 18.00 2.64 -16.41
C PRO A 135 18.00 1.61 -17.52
N THR A 136 17.21 1.86 -18.53
CA THR A 136 17.28 1.05 -19.74
C THR A 136 18.68 1.28 -20.24
N ILE A 137 19.59 0.41 -19.85
CA ILE A 137 20.89 0.34 -20.50
C ILE A 137 20.53 -0.12 -21.90
N LEU A 138 20.41 0.85 -22.77
CA LEU A 138 20.39 0.60 -24.17
C LEU A 138 21.76 -0.01 -24.45
N LEU A 139 21.82 -1.34 -24.46
CA LEU A 139 22.92 -2.04 -25.05
C LEU A 139 22.82 -1.79 -26.56
N VAL A 140 23.61 -0.84 -27.00
CA VAL A 140 23.93 -0.65 -28.41
C VAL A 140 24.94 -1.69 -28.79
#